data_1270b9776d79a39f530ca52658292b65
#
_entry.id   1270b9776d79a39f530ca52658292b65
#
_cell.length_a   1.000
_cell.length_b   1.000
_cell.length_c   1.000
_cell.angle_alpha   90.00
_cell.angle_beta   90.00
_cell.angle_gamma   90.00
#
_symmetry.space_group_name_H-M   'P 1'
#
loop_
_entity.id
_entity.type
_entity.pdbx_description
1 polymer ?
#
loop_
_entity_poly.entity_id
_entity_poly.type
_entity_poly.pdbx_seq_one_letter_code
_entity_poly.pdbx_strand_id
1 'polypeptide(L)'
;MTSLEADIEQRLAASEPDVEVLLAEVVGGRTLRVFIDHPDGVTLALCERVTRQLNDLRERYALEVSSPGARRPLTKPAHFARFVGRRARVRMRRPISDRSHPRARAGERGRDLDTKSVTGELVSATDSEVTLAADGGVIAIPYSDIRRSNLLED
;
A
#
# COMPACT_ATOMS: atom_id res chain seq x y z
N MET A 1 5.15 0.12 -10.25
CA MET A 1 3.80 0.51 -10.71
C MET A 1 3.48 -0.17 -12.02
N THR A 2 2.28 -0.71 -12.16
CA THR A 2 1.86 -1.34 -13.40
C THR A 2 1.40 -0.30 -14.40
N SER A 3 1.39 -0.67 -15.69
CA SER A 3 0.88 0.24 -16.74
C SER A 3 -0.58 0.61 -16.49
N LEU A 4 -1.36 -0.33 -15.98
CA LEU A 4 -2.77 -0.10 -15.70
C LEU A 4 -2.96 0.93 -14.60
N GLU A 5 -2.19 0.82 -13.53
CA GLU A 5 -2.26 1.78 -12.43
C GLU A 5 -1.84 3.16 -12.89
N ALA A 6 -0.78 3.25 -13.69
CA ALA A 6 -0.33 4.53 -14.24
C ALA A 6 -1.38 5.15 -15.15
N ASP A 7 -2.04 4.34 -15.97
CA ASP A 7 -3.10 4.81 -16.85
C ASP A 7 -4.28 5.38 -16.07
N ILE A 8 -4.68 4.68 -15.01
CA ILE A 8 -5.77 5.13 -14.14
C ILE A 8 -5.40 6.45 -13.47
N GLU A 9 -4.19 6.55 -12.93
CA GLU A 9 -3.73 7.78 -12.30
C GLU A 9 -3.73 8.95 -13.27
N GLN A 10 -3.28 8.71 -14.49
CA GLN A 10 -3.23 9.75 -15.51
C GLN A 10 -4.61 10.23 -15.90
N ARG A 11 -5.57 9.31 -16.07
CA ARG A 11 -6.93 9.67 -16.41
C ARG A 11 -7.58 10.51 -15.33
N LEU A 12 -7.42 10.09 -14.07
CA LEU A 12 -8.03 10.81 -12.96
C LEU A 12 -7.35 12.14 -12.67
N ALA A 13 -6.05 12.25 -12.97
CA ALA A 13 -5.35 13.52 -12.82
C ALA A 13 -5.98 14.59 -13.71
N ALA A 14 -6.50 14.21 -14.86
CA ALA A 14 -7.12 15.15 -15.78
C ALA A 14 -8.57 15.47 -15.42
N SER A 15 -9.34 14.48 -14.95
CA SER A 15 -10.77 14.64 -14.72
C SER A 15 -11.15 14.88 -13.27
N GLU A 16 -10.39 14.33 -12.32
CA GLU A 16 -10.63 14.48 -10.89
C GLU A 16 -9.30 14.76 -10.22
N PRO A 17 -8.77 15.99 -10.35
CA PRO A 17 -7.41 16.29 -9.88
C PRO A 17 -7.20 16.18 -8.38
N ASP A 18 -8.29 16.23 -7.58
CA ASP A 18 -8.17 16.11 -6.13
C ASP A 18 -8.23 14.67 -5.65
N VAL A 19 -8.48 13.72 -6.55
CA VAL A 19 -8.53 12.30 -6.21
C VAL A 19 -7.12 11.73 -6.25
N GLU A 20 -6.75 11.04 -5.18
CA GLU A 20 -5.51 10.29 -5.13
C GLU A 20 -5.83 8.81 -5.30
N VAL A 21 -5.13 8.14 -6.24
CA VAL A 21 -5.25 6.70 -6.40
C VAL A 21 -4.27 6.05 -5.44
N LEU A 22 -4.78 5.34 -4.46
CA LEU A 22 -3.94 4.69 -3.45
C LEU A 22 -3.44 3.34 -3.92
N LEU A 23 -4.28 2.62 -4.64
CA LEU A 23 -3.96 1.28 -5.12
C LEU A 23 -4.93 0.92 -6.23
N ALA A 24 -4.43 0.30 -7.29
CA ALA A 24 -5.24 -0.28 -8.32
C ALA A 24 -4.69 -1.69 -8.59
N GLU A 25 -5.52 -2.70 -8.40
CA GLU A 25 -5.07 -4.09 -8.56
C GLU A 25 -6.15 -4.94 -9.20
N VAL A 26 -5.71 -5.97 -9.92
CA VAL A 26 -6.62 -6.95 -10.50
C VAL A 26 -6.68 -8.14 -9.56
N VAL A 27 -7.88 -8.45 -9.08
CA VAL A 27 -8.11 -9.51 -8.11
C VAL A 27 -8.81 -10.66 -8.83
N GLY A 28 -8.28 -11.87 -8.70
CA GLY A 28 -8.88 -13.04 -9.33
C GLY A 28 -8.87 -13.00 -10.84
N GLY A 29 -8.04 -12.15 -11.45
CA GLY A 29 -7.93 -12.02 -12.88
C GLY A 29 -9.10 -11.30 -13.55
N ARG A 30 -10.14 -10.93 -12.81
CA ARG A 30 -11.37 -10.38 -13.38
C ARG A 30 -11.81 -9.05 -12.81
N THR A 31 -11.49 -8.78 -11.55
CA THR A 31 -11.96 -7.58 -10.87
C THR A 31 -10.85 -6.59 -10.73
N LEU A 32 -11.06 -5.40 -11.27
CA LEU A 32 -10.15 -4.28 -11.04
C LEU A 32 -10.65 -3.52 -9.82
N ARG A 33 -9.87 -3.52 -8.77
CA ARG A 33 -10.19 -2.84 -7.52
C ARG A 33 -9.35 -1.59 -7.41
N VAL A 34 -10.00 -0.45 -7.25
CA VAL A 34 -9.33 0.85 -7.16
C VAL A 34 -9.69 1.49 -5.83
N PHE A 35 -8.67 1.76 -5.01
CA PHE A 35 -8.86 2.51 -3.78
C PHE A 35 -8.45 3.95 -4.01
N ILE A 36 -9.33 4.87 -3.67
CA ILE A 36 -9.10 6.30 -3.88
C ILE A 36 -9.23 7.06 -2.57
N ASP A 37 -8.65 8.26 -2.54
CA ASP A 37 -8.80 9.19 -1.44
C ASP A 37 -9.10 10.57 -1.98
N HIS A 38 -9.68 11.43 -1.13
CA HIS A 38 -10.04 12.79 -1.51
C HIS A 38 -9.99 13.67 -0.26
N PRO A 39 -9.52 14.92 -0.37
CA PRO A 39 -9.42 15.82 0.79
C PRO A 39 -10.73 16.00 1.55
N ASP A 40 -11.84 15.99 0.84
CA ASP A 40 -13.17 16.18 1.44
C ASP A 40 -13.86 14.86 1.80
N GLY A 41 -13.14 13.75 1.70
CA GLY A 41 -13.69 12.41 1.94
C GLY A 41 -14.20 11.76 0.67
N VAL A 42 -14.32 10.44 0.72
CA VAL A 42 -14.80 9.65 -0.43
C VAL A 42 -16.28 9.36 -0.24
N THR A 43 -17.09 9.92 -1.14
CA THR A 43 -18.53 9.73 -1.11
C THR A 43 -18.95 8.74 -2.19
N LEU A 44 -20.17 8.24 -2.10
CA LEU A 44 -20.72 7.38 -3.14
C LEU A 44 -20.77 8.12 -4.49
N ALA A 45 -21.14 9.40 -4.46
CA ALA A 45 -21.18 10.20 -5.68
C ALA A 45 -19.81 10.30 -6.34
N LEU A 46 -18.75 10.45 -5.53
CA LEU A 46 -17.38 10.48 -6.05
C LEU A 46 -17.01 9.14 -6.67
N CYS A 47 -17.33 8.04 -6.00
CA CYS A 47 -17.05 6.71 -6.53
C CYS A 47 -17.76 6.49 -7.87
N GLU A 48 -18.98 6.99 -8.00
CA GLU A 48 -19.73 6.88 -9.25
C GLU A 48 -19.08 7.70 -10.37
N ARG A 49 -18.60 8.91 -10.05
CA ARG A 49 -17.90 9.72 -11.04
C ARG A 49 -16.63 9.05 -11.53
N VAL A 50 -15.84 8.52 -10.59
CA VAL A 50 -14.60 7.82 -10.92
C VAL A 50 -14.91 6.58 -11.78
N THR A 51 -15.95 5.84 -11.42
CA THR A 51 -16.36 4.67 -12.18
C THR A 51 -16.69 5.05 -13.63
N ARG A 52 -17.38 6.17 -13.82
CA ARG A 52 -17.70 6.63 -15.18
C ARG A 52 -16.46 7.05 -15.96
N GLN A 53 -15.49 7.66 -15.29
CA GLN A 53 -14.22 8.05 -15.93
C GLN A 53 -13.43 6.83 -16.41
N LEU A 54 -13.62 5.69 -15.75
CA LEU A 54 -12.91 4.46 -16.05
C LEU A 54 -13.80 3.45 -16.76
N ASN A 55 -14.90 3.90 -17.33
CA ASN A 55 -15.93 3.02 -17.87
C ASN A 55 -15.43 2.07 -18.95
N ASP A 56 -14.47 2.49 -19.76
CA ASP A 56 -13.92 1.63 -20.81
C ASP A 56 -13.19 0.41 -20.25
N LEU A 57 -12.70 0.47 -19.02
CA LEU A 57 -12.05 -0.67 -18.39
C LEU A 57 -13.05 -1.75 -18.00
N ARG A 58 -14.33 -1.42 -17.94
CA ARG A 58 -15.37 -2.38 -17.61
C ARG A 58 -15.59 -3.42 -18.69
N GLU A 59 -15.08 -3.19 -19.87
CA GLU A 59 -15.12 -4.19 -20.92
C GLU A 59 -14.22 -5.38 -20.62
N ARG A 60 -13.18 -5.16 -19.80
CA ARG A 60 -12.19 -6.17 -19.49
C ARG A 60 -12.27 -6.64 -18.05
N TYR A 61 -12.77 -5.81 -17.14
CA TYR A 61 -12.80 -6.09 -15.71
C TYR A 61 -14.12 -5.70 -15.10
N ALA A 62 -14.52 -6.40 -14.05
CA ALA A 62 -15.51 -5.85 -13.14
C ALA A 62 -14.80 -4.76 -12.35
N LEU A 63 -15.41 -3.59 -12.26
CA LEU A 63 -14.74 -2.43 -11.65
C LEU A 63 -15.33 -2.14 -10.28
N GLU A 64 -14.45 -2.09 -9.27
CA GLU A 64 -14.80 -1.69 -7.92
C GLU A 64 -13.99 -0.45 -7.54
N VAL A 65 -14.67 0.62 -7.17
CA VAL A 65 -14.04 1.86 -6.71
C VAL A 65 -14.52 2.12 -5.30
N SER A 66 -13.59 2.27 -4.36
CA SER A 66 -13.98 2.46 -2.97
C SER A 66 -12.92 3.24 -2.20
N SER A 67 -13.30 3.67 -1.00
CA SER A 67 -12.33 4.23 -0.07
C SER A 67 -11.64 3.08 0.67
N PRO A 68 -10.43 3.31 1.16
CA PRO A 68 -9.67 2.24 1.82
C PRO A 68 -10.15 1.90 3.23
N GLY A 69 -10.94 2.76 3.85
CA GLY A 69 -11.31 2.55 5.23
C GLY A 69 -10.12 2.70 6.17
N ALA A 70 -10.14 1.98 7.30
CA ALA A 70 -9.11 2.10 8.33
C ALA A 70 -7.79 1.47 7.92
N ARG A 71 -7.81 0.53 6.99
CA ARG A 71 -6.60 -0.17 6.53
C ARG A 71 -6.12 0.38 5.20
N ARG A 72 -5.82 1.65 5.21
CA ARG A 72 -5.41 2.38 4.02
C ARG A 72 -4.13 1.78 3.40
N PRO A 73 -4.12 1.48 2.10
CA PRO A 73 -2.91 0.99 1.43
C PRO A 73 -1.82 2.05 1.41
N LEU A 74 -0.57 1.60 1.53
CA LEU A 74 0.60 2.45 1.44
C LEU A 74 1.40 1.99 0.23
N THR A 75 1.38 2.77 -0.84
CA THR A 75 1.97 2.33 -2.10
C THR A 75 3.09 3.21 -2.61
N LYS A 76 3.30 4.37 -1.99
CA LYS A 76 4.33 5.31 -2.42
C LYS A 76 5.11 5.81 -1.21
N PRO A 77 6.38 6.22 -1.39
CA PRO A 77 7.15 6.76 -0.26
C PRO A 77 6.44 7.88 0.48
N ALA A 78 5.74 8.74 -0.23
CA ALA A 78 5.00 9.85 0.38
C ALA A 78 3.90 9.34 1.33
N HIS A 79 3.30 8.19 1.04
CA HIS A 79 2.29 7.61 1.93
C HIS A 79 2.91 7.23 3.26
N PHE A 80 4.05 6.57 3.22
CA PHE A 80 4.74 6.17 4.46
C PHE A 80 5.17 7.38 5.27
N ALA A 81 5.71 8.40 4.61
CA ALA A 81 6.16 9.61 5.30
C ALA A 81 4.99 10.33 5.98
N ARG A 82 3.84 10.34 5.33
CA ARG A 82 2.65 11.02 5.86
C ARG A 82 2.16 10.39 7.16
N PHE A 83 2.34 9.09 7.31
CA PHE A 83 1.78 8.36 8.44
C PHE A 83 2.82 7.86 9.44
N VAL A 84 3.98 8.50 9.48
CA VAL A 84 4.96 8.22 10.53
C VAL A 84 4.31 8.41 11.89
N GLY A 85 4.51 7.46 12.79
CA GLY A 85 3.86 7.42 14.10
C GLY A 85 2.66 6.49 14.16
N ARG A 86 2.18 6.03 13.01
CA ARG A 86 1.05 5.11 12.94
C ARG A 86 1.55 3.68 12.77
N ARG A 87 0.71 2.74 13.11
CA ARG A 87 1.03 1.33 12.94
C ARG A 87 0.70 0.88 11.53
N ALA A 88 1.56 0.02 10.99
CA ALA A 88 1.39 -0.50 9.66
C ALA A 88 1.82 -1.95 9.59
N ARG A 89 1.29 -2.66 8.60
CA ARG A 89 1.76 -3.98 8.23
C ARG A 89 2.41 -3.88 6.86
N VAL A 90 3.61 -4.44 6.77
CA VAL A 90 4.36 -4.48 5.51
C VAL A 90 4.60 -5.92 5.14
N ARG A 91 4.15 -6.33 3.96
CA ARG A 91 4.42 -7.64 3.41
C ARG A 91 5.56 -7.52 2.43
N MET A 92 6.56 -8.38 2.59
CA MET A 92 7.78 -8.32 1.83
C MET A 92 7.83 -9.40 0.77
N ARG A 93 8.60 -9.12 -0.29
CA ARG A 93 8.80 -10.11 -1.36
C ARG A 93 9.73 -11.23 -0.92
N ARG A 94 10.60 -10.94 0.04
CA ARG A 94 11.56 -11.90 0.58
C ARG A 94 11.42 -11.98 2.09
N PRO A 95 11.61 -13.17 2.68
CA PRO A 95 11.59 -13.29 4.14
C PRO A 95 12.67 -12.43 4.81
N ILE A 96 12.47 -12.12 6.07
CA ILE A 96 13.47 -11.38 6.85
C ILE A 96 14.81 -12.13 6.85
N SER A 97 14.79 -13.44 6.85
CA SER A 97 16.00 -14.25 6.87
C SER A 97 16.92 -14.00 5.68
N ASP A 98 16.40 -13.48 4.59
CA ASP A 98 17.21 -13.18 3.40
C ASP A 98 17.94 -11.84 3.53
N ARG A 99 17.79 -11.15 4.67
CA ARG A 99 18.37 -9.85 4.89
C ARG A 99 19.46 -9.91 5.94
N SER A 100 20.43 -9.03 5.82
CA SER A 100 21.37 -8.82 6.90
C SER A 100 20.64 -8.06 8.00
N HIS A 101 20.39 -8.74 9.10
CA HIS A 101 19.65 -8.14 10.21
C HIS A 101 20.41 -8.40 11.50
N PRO A 102 21.19 -7.42 11.96
CA PRO A 102 22.07 -7.65 13.09
C PRO A 102 21.37 -7.99 14.40
N ARG A 103 20.08 -7.73 14.49
CA ARG A 103 19.34 -8.05 15.70
C ARG A 103 18.80 -9.46 15.74
N ALA A 104 18.91 -10.19 14.67
CA ALA A 104 18.45 -11.58 14.63
C ALA A 104 19.36 -12.42 15.52
N ARG A 105 18.79 -13.12 16.47
CA ARG A 105 19.52 -13.95 17.41
C ARG A 105 19.16 -15.40 17.21
N ALA A 106 20.04 -16.29 17.66
CA ALA A 106 19.83 -17.71 17.53
C ALA A 106 18.48 -18.15 18.11
N GLY A 107 18.11 -17.61 19.26
CA GLY A 107 16.85 -17.96 19.89
C GLY A 107 15.60 -17.36 19.27
N GLU A 108 15.79 -16.38 18.42
CA GLU A 108 14.67 -15.66 17.82
C GLU A 108 14.41 -16.00 16.36
N ARG A 109 15.31 -16.74 15.76
CA ARG A 109 15.26 -16.89 14.32
C ARG A 109 14.22 -17.86 13.78
N GLY A 110 13.47 -18.49 14.62
CA GLY A 110 12.48 -19.44 14.16
C GLY A 110 11.48 -18.78 13.22
N ARG A 111 10.30 -18.55 13.71
CA ARG A 111 9.22 -18.01 12.88
C ARG A 111 9.50 -16.62 12.36
N ASP A 112 10.16 -15.78 13.16
CA ASP A 112 10.33 -14.37 12.79
C ASP A 112 11.23 -14.19 11.58
N LEU A 113 12.26 -15.01 11.45
CA LEU A 113 13.19 -14.89 10.33
C LEU A 113 12.61 -15.40 9.02
N ASP A 114 11.61 -16.26 9.10
CA ASP A 114 10.96 -16.79 7.90
C ASP A 114 9.71 -16.00 7.51
N THR A 115 9.38 -15.01 8.30
CA THR A 115 8.19 -14.20 8.05
C THR A 115 8.41 -13.24 6.90
N LYS A 116 7.41 -13.14 6.04
CA LYS A 116 7.36 -12.15 4.97
C LYS A 116 6.51 -10.94 5.33
N SER A 117 6.15 -10.82 6.60
CA SER A 117 5.28 -9.74 7.06
C SER A 117 5.80 -9.16 8.37
N VAL A 118 5.85 -7.84 8.44
CA VAL A 118 6.27 -7.12 9.65
C VAL A 118 5.16 -6.16 10.03
N THR A 119 4.79 -6.17 11.30
CA THR A 119 3.83 -5.24 11.86
C THR A 119 4.53 -4.38 12.90
N GLY A 120 4.40 -3.08 12.79
CA GLY A 120 5.04 -2.19 13.74
C GLY A 120 4.67 -0.73 13.48
N GLU A 121 5.29 0.14 14.25
CA GLU A 121 5.08 1.57 14.09
C GLU A 121 6.01 2.12 13.02
N LEU A 122 5.49 2.99 12.17
CA LEU A 122 6.30 3.69 11.17
C LEU A 122 7.16 4.72 11.90
N VAL A 123 8.47 4.52 11.86
CA VAL A 123 9.42 5.39 12.54
C VAL A 123 9.95 6.48 11.62
N SER A 124 10.29 6.10 10.39
CA SER A 124 10.78 7.04 9.40
C SER A 124 10.55 6.50 8.00
N ALA A 125 10.58 7.38 7.03
CA ALA A 125 10.46 7.00 5.64
C ALA A 125 11.32 7.93 4.80
N THR A 126 12.11 7.33 3.90
CA THR A 126 12.93 8.07 2.96
C THR A 126 12.45 7.77 1.54
N ASP A 127 13.18 8.24 0.54
CA ASP A 127 12.83 7.97 -0.86
C ASP A 127 13.12 6.52 -1.25
N SER A 128 13.92 5.81 -0.48
CA SER A 128 14.34 4.45 -0.83
C SER A 128 13.89 3.37 0.13
N GLU A 129 13.57 3.72 1.37
CA GLU A 129 13.18 2.71 2.35
C GLU A 129 12.29 3.27 3.45
N VAL A 130 11.60 2.39 4.14
CA VAL A 130 10.80 2.71 5.31
C VAL A 130 11.35 1.94 6.50
N THR A 131 11.30 2.56 7.68
CA THR A 131 11.77 1.95 8.92
C THR A 131 10.58 1.74 9.86
N LEU A 132 10.46 0.52 10.37
CA LEU A 132 9.41 0.16 11.32
C LEU A 132 10.03 -0.26 12.65
N ALA A 133 9.38 0.11 13.74
CA ALA A 133 9.72 -0.39 15.07
C ALA A 133 8.80 -1.57 15.38
N ALA A 134 9.38 -2.75 15.40
CA ALA A 134 8.65 -3.99 15.68
C ALA A 134 9.27 -4.62 16.94
N ASP A 135 8.62 -5.69 17.40
CA ASP A 135 9.16 -6.42 18.55
C ASP A 135 10.58 -6.89 18.22
N GLY A 136 11.50 -6.66 19.14
CA GLY A 136 12.88 -7.04 18.94
C GLY A 136 13.74 -5.98 18.28
N GLY A 137 13.19 -4.85 17.88
CA GLY A 137 13.99 -3.76 17.35
C GLY A 137 13.41 -3.06 16.14
N VAL A 138 14.27 -2.38 15.43
CA VAL A 138 13.90 -1.55 14.29
C VAL A 138 14.38 -2.23 13.01
N ILE A 139 13.54 -2.26 12.00
CA ILE A 139 13.90 -2.86 10.71
C ILE A 139 13.66 -1.86 9.59
N ALA A 140 14.65 -1.71 8.71
CA ALA A 140 14.55 -0.87 7.53
C ALA A 140 14.23 -1.78 6.33
N ILE A 141 13.22 -1.41 5.56
CA ILE A 141 12.76 -2.20 4.44
C ILE A 141 12.80 -1.35 3.17
N PRO A 142 13.62 -1.73 2.19
CA PRO A 142 13.61 -1.03 0.90
C PRO A 142 12.25 -1.16 0.23
N TYR A 143 11.78 -0.10 -0.41
CA TYR A 143 10.48 -0.17 -1.08
C TYR A 143 10.45 -1.25 -2.15
N SER A 144 11.57 -1.53 -2.78
CA SER A 144 11.65 -2.58 -3.79
C SER A 144 11.38 -3.98 -3.23
N ASP A 145 11.52 -4.15 -1.92
CA ASP A 145 11.23 -5.43 -1.26
C ASP A 145 9.81 -5.52 -0.75
N ILE A 146 9.05 -4.45 -0.84
CA ILE A 146 7.68 -4.44 -0.34
C ILE A 146 6.73 -4.96 -1.41
N ARG A 147 5.98 -5.98 -1.05
CA ARG A 147 4.95 -6.52 -1.91
C ARG A 147 3.64 -5.77 -1.70
N ARG A 148 3.31 -5.50 -0.46
CA ARG A 148 2.07 -4.84 -0.07
C ARG A 148 2.22 -4.25 1.32
N SER A 149 1.61 -3.11 1.55
CA SER A 149 1.58 -2.54 2.89
C SER A 149 0.30 -1.75 3.10
N ASN A 150 -0.11 -1.67 4.35
CA ASN A 150 -1.31 -0.92 4.72
C ASN A 150 -1.23 -0.49 6.17
N LEU A 151 -1.97 0.58 6.48
CA LEU A 151 -2.12 1.01 7.87
C LEU A 151 -2.98 0.02 8.63
N LEU A 152 -2.79 -0.02 9.94
CA LEU A 152 -3.62 -0.80 10.84
C LEU A 152 -4.43 0.14 11.71
N GLU A 153 -5.54 -0.36 12.22
CA GLU A 153 -6.32 0.38 13.20
C GLU A 153 -5.53 0.50 14.50
N ASP A 154 -5.68 1.61 15.15
CA ASP A 154 -5.06 1.83 16.46
C ASP A 154 -5.79 1.09 17.55
#